data_07b8673416bd1c2917b862cfe2144d35
#
_entry.id   07b8673416bd1c2917b862cfe2144d35
#
_cell.length_a   1.000
_cell.length_b   1.000
_cell.length_c   1.000
_cell.angle_alpha   90.00
_cell.angle_beta   90.00
_cell.angle_gamma   90.00
#
_symmetry.space_group_name_H-M   'P 1'
#
loop_
_entity.id
_entity.type
_entity.pdbx_description
1 polymer ?
#
loop_
_entity_poly.entity_id
_entity_poly.type
_entity_poly.pdbx_seq_one_letter_code
_entity_poly.pdbx_strand_id
1 'polypeptide(L)'
;MKTIVNYHVIDPKNIGDLFSSPVNYFEFPGYEVIKRDIRTLDNSPAPEDPESLLNHHAIVGGGGLMFDRFLHNFQRLQAGKNGNSLILWGAGQQVYKIKNSGDNSSSYHGSDFDYKPYLKDFNLMGIRDYNQGYDWVPCVSCMDKVFDKDYSIQHDFVVFSHKKFQIKIDSFPRMTNEDKNFEEIISFLASGETILTSSFHGAYWGTLLGRKVLAFPFTSKFLTLKHPVAMYPGIHWKQPKREIQILGKTLYQRFDESKFLCGTDNWRSHLKNCQSYPESLPECRDRNNWFDQQVMNHLSTV
;
A
#
# COMPACT_ATOMS: atom_id res chain seq x y z
N MET A 1 -5.64 32.65 -1.84
CA MET A 1 -5.63 31.44 -2.70
C MET A 1 -6.17 30.32 -1.82
N LYS A 2 -7.08 29.50 -2.33
CA LYS A 2 -7.60 28.33 -1.58
C LYS A 2 -6.47 27.30 -1.45
N THR A 3 -6.46 26.52 -0.37
CA THR A 3 -5.41 25.53 -0.11
C THR A 3 -5.98 24.11 -0.15
N ILE A 4 -5.24 23.18 -0.74
CA ILE A 4 -5.47 21.74 -0.66
C ILE A 4 -4.31 21.12 0.14
N VAL A 5 -4.63 20.36 1.18
CA VAL A 5 -3.64 19.57 1.91
C VAL A 5 -3.83 18.09 1.60
N ASN A 6 -2.79 17.46 1.05
CA ASN A 6 -2.77 16.01 0.85
C ASN A 6 -2.16 15.32 2.08
N TYR A 7 -2.97 14.52 2.76
CA TYR A 7 -2.58 13.71 3.90
C TYR A 7 -2.28 12.27 3.46
N HIS A 8 -1.03 11.85 3.61
CA HIS A 8 -0.59 10.47 3.35
C HIS A 8 0.57 10.11 4.30
N VAL A 9 1.04 8.87 4.28
CA VAL A 9 2.23 8.50 5.07
C VAL A 9 3.49 8.96 4.33
N ILE A 10 4.25 9.86 4.93
CA ILE A 10 5.55 10.32 4.42
C ILE A 10 6.64 9.51 5.14
N ASP A 11 6.93 8.31 4.63
CA ASP A 11 7.99 7.44 5.14
C ASP A 11 9.12 7.32 4.10
N PRO A 12 10.27 8.01 4.29
CA PRO A 12 11.39 7.95 3.35
C PRO A 12 11.98 6.55 3.20
N LYS A 13 11.68 5.63 4.13
CA LYS A 13 12.07 4.21 4.07
C LYS A 13 10.96 3.32 3.51
N ASN A 14 9.94 3.87 2.87
CA ASN A 14 8.89 3.12 2.21
C ASN A 14 8.45 3.85 0.93
N ILE A 15 9.12 3.54 -0.15
CA ILE A 15 8.91 4.20 -1.45
C ILE A 15 7.45 4.10 -1.91
N GLY A 16 6.76 3.00 -1.59
CA GLY A 16 5.36 2.82 -1.96
C GLY A 16 4.43 3.85 -1.34
N ASP A 17 4.67 4.26 -0.09
CA ASP A 17 3.88 5.29 0.57
C ASP A 17 4.19 6.68 -0.01
N LEU A 18 5.45 6.96 -0.37
CA LEU A 18 5.84 8.23 -0.98
C LEU A 18 5.21 8.46 -2.36
N PHE A 19 5.12 7.39 -3.17
CA PHE A 19 4.57 7.45 -4.53
C PHE A 19 3.06 7.21 -4.59
N SER A 20 2.39 7.07 -3.46
CA SER A 20 0.93 6.90 -3.41
C SER A 20 0.14 8.21 -3.28
N SER A 21 0.81 9.36 -3.25
CA SER A 21 0.18 10.67 -3.13
C SER A 21 -0.33 11.18 -4.49
N PRO A 22 -1.64 11.49 -4.65
CA PRO A 22 -2.19 11.98 -5.92
C PRO A 22 -1.59 13.30 -6.38
N VAL A 23 -1.18 14.18 -5.46
CA VAL A 23 -0.56 15.45 -5.80
C VAL A 23 0.88 15.33 -6.33
N ASN A 24 1.38 14.12 -6.51
CA ASN A 24 2.60 13.87 -7.28
C ASN A 24 2.35 13.83 -8.79
N TYR A 25 1.09 13.62 -9.21
CA TYR A 25 0.73 13.27 -10.58
C TYR A 25 -0.34 14.16 -11.18
N PHE A 26 -1.14 14.81 -10.33
CA PHE A 26 -2.23 15.69 -10.75
C PHE A 26 -2.03 17.11 -10.25
N GLU A 27 -2.40 18.06 -11.08
CA GLU A 27 -2.34 19.49 -10.79
C GLU A 27 -3.71 20.00 -10.33
N PHE A 28 -3.70 20.99 -9.42
CA PHE A 28 -4.92 21.60 -8.89
C PHE A 28 -4.89 23.12 -9.17
N PRO A 29 -5.21 23.56 -10.40
CA PRO A 29 -5.16 24.96 -10.79
C PRO A 29 -6.00 25.85 -9.87
N GLY A 30 -5.43 26.95 -9.40
CA GLY A 30 -6.08 27.88 -8.48
C GLY A 30 -5.94 27.53 -6.99
N TYR A 31 -5.29 26.44 -6.67
CA TYR A 31 -5.02 26.01 -5.29
C TYR A 31 -3.54 26.00 -4.98
N GLU A 32 -3.20 26.36 -3.74
CA GLU A 32 -1.91 26.01 -3.15
C GLU A 32 -1.97 24.58 -2.64
N VAL A 33 -0.99 23.74 -3.01
CA VAL A 33 -0.97 22.32 -2.65
C VAL A 33 0.13 22.03 -1.64
N ILE A 34 -0.26 21.44 -0.50
CA ILE A 34 0.66 21.12 0.60
C ILE A 34 0.58 19.62 0.89
N LYS A 35 1.73 18.95 1.07
CA LYS A 35 1.81 17.55 1.53
C LYS A 35 2.02 17.51 3.04
N ARG A 36 1.24 16.71 3.76
CA ARG A 36 1.41 16.48 5.20
C ARG A 36 1.38 15.00 5.54
N ASP A 37 2.23 14.63 6.48
CA ASP A 37 2.20 13.28 7.02
C ASP A 37 0.96 13.10 7.90
N ILE A 38 0.09 12.16 7.54
CA ILE A 38 -1.14 11.89 8.29
C ILE A 38 -0.85 11.54 9.77
N ARG A 39 0.33 10.99 10.07
CA ARG A 39 0.76 10.66 11.44
C ARG A 39 0.94 11.89 12.34
N THR A 40 1.16 13.08 11.76
CA THR A 40 1.32 14.29 12.54
C THR A 40 0.02 14.79 13.15
N LEU A 41 -1.12 14.29 12.66
CA LEU A 41 -2.42 14.60 13.26
C LEU A 41 -2.56 14.05 14.69
N ASP A 42 -1.84 12.98 15.05
CA ASP A 42 -1.87 12.40 16.40
C ASP A 42 -1.23 13.32 17.45
N ASN A 43 -0.22 14.09 17.06
CA ASN A 43 0.60 14.91 17.95
C ASN A 43 0.13 16.39 18.04
N SER A 44 -0.84 16.77 17.25
CA SER A 44 -1.43 18.09 17.37
C SER A 44 -2.24 18.12 18.68
N PRO A 45 -2.12 19.15 19.54
CA PRO A 45 -3.04 19.32 20.65
C PRO A 45 -4.46 19.20 20.10
N ALA A 46 -5.36 18.56 20.86
CA ALA A 46 -6.77 18.62 20.53
C ALA A 46 -7.07 20.09 20.25
N PRO A 47 -7.59 20.45 19.08
CA PRO A 47 -7.83 21.84 18.80
C PRO A 47 -8.79 22.34 19.90
N GLU A 48 -8.31 23.26 20.72
CA GLU A 48 -9.21 24.10 21.52
C GLU A 48 -10.14 24.85 20.57
N ASP A 49 -9.75 24.88 19.29
CA ASP A 49 -10.50 25.44 18.18
C ASP A 49 -10.55 24.43 17.01
N PRO A 50 -11.68 23.74 16.81
CA PRO A 50 -11.90 22.87 15.64
C PRO A 50 -11.74 23.63 14.31
N GLU A 51 -11.91 24.96 14.29
CA GLU A 51 -11.74 25.79 13.10
C GLU A 51 -10.29 25.81 12.59
N SER A 52 -9.30 25.55 13.47
CA SER A 52 -7.90 25.58 13.05
C SER A 52 -7.46 24.37 12.23
N LEU A 53 -8.22 23.27 12.22
CA LEU A 53 -7.81 22.05 11.53
C LEU A 53 -8.06 22.09 10.02
N LEU A 54 -9.10 22.72 9.53
CA LEU A 54 -9.44 22.71 8.11
C LEU A 54 -9.94 24.05 7.56
N ASN A 55 -9.09 25.08 7.59
CA ASN A 55 -9.27 26.22 6.67
C ASN A 55 -8.83 25.87 5.24
N HIS A 56 -8.88 24.58 4.86
CA HIS A 56 -8.41 24.07 3.58
C HIS A 56 -9.18 22.81 3.17
N HIS A 57 -9.22 22.55 1.87
CA HIS A 57 -9.69 21.26 1.35
C HIS A 57 -8.65 20.17 1.68
N ALA A 58 -9.10 18.95 1.97
CA ALA A 58 -8.23 17.85 2.31
C ALA A 58 -8.38 16.69 1.30
N ILE A 59 -7.25 16.18 0.82
CA ILE A 59 -7.18 14.93 0.09
C ILE A 59 -6.46 13.93 0.98
N VAL A 60 -7.15 12.86 1.38
CA VAL A 60 -6.54 11.73 2.08
C VAL A 60 -6.19 10.71 1.01
N GLY A 61 -4.92 10.55 0.73
CA GLY A 61 -4.53 9.83 -0.46
C GLY A 61 -3.39 8.88 -0.33
N GLY A 62 -3.68 7.69 -0.88
CA GLY A 62 -2.77 6.60 -1.11
C GLY A 62 -2.40 5.75 0.09
N GLY A 63 -2.04 4.53 -0.20
CA GLY A 63 -1.52 3.61 0.80
C GLY A 63 -2.58 2.84 1.60
N GLY A 64 -2.12 2.08 2.59
CA GLY A 64 -2.97 1.32 3.50
C GLY A 64 -3.32 2.15 4.74
N LEU A 65 -4.24 3.08 4.62
CA LEU A 65 -4.58 4.02 5.68
C LEU A 65 -5.79 3.59 6.52
N MET A 66 -6.63 2.67 6.01
CA MET A 66 -7.81 2.24 6.73
C MET A 66 -7.49 1.04 7.61
N PHE A 67 -7.09 1.32 8.85
CA PHE A 67 -6.92 0.37 9.94
C PHE A 67 -6.85 1.11 11.28
N ASP A 68 -7.01 0.41 12.38
CA ASP A 68 -7.23 0.96 13.73
C ASP A 68 -6.28 2.11 14.09
N ARG A 69 -5.01 2.00 13.71
CA ARG A 69 -4.01 3.03 14.01
C ARG A 69 -4.37 4.42 13.45
N PHE A 70 -5.01 4.49 12.28
CA PHE A 70 -5.34 5.77 11.63
C PHE A 70 -6.82 6.17 11.80
N LEU A 71 -7.63 5.36 12.46
CA LEU A 71 -9.06 5.69 12.64
C LEU A 71 -9.23 7.05 13.30
N HIS A 72 -8.44 7.35 14.34
CA HIS A 72 -8.48 8.63 15.02
C HIS A 72 -8.15 9.81 14.08
N ASN A 73 -7.16 9.64 13.20
CA ASN A 73 -6.78 10.68 12.22
C ASN A 73 -7.93 10.95 11.23
N PHE A 74 -8.62 9.91 10.76
CA PHE A 74 -9.80 10.06 9.92
C PHE A 74 -10.92 10.81 10.66
N GLN A 75 -11.22 10.43 11.90
CA GLN A 75 -12.24 11.10 12.72
C GLN A 75 -11.93 12.57 12.97
N ARG A 76 -10.65 12.93 13.17
CA ARG A 76 -10.22 14.33 13.31
C ARG A 76 -10.44 15.13 12.03
N LEU A 77 -10.10 14.57 10.86
CA LEU A 77 -10.35 15.21 9.57
C LEU A 77 -11.86 15.40 9.33
N GLN A 78 -12.65 14.40 9.67
CA GLN A 78 -14.12 14.44 9.55
C GLN A 78 -14.73 15.51 10.45
N ALA A 79 -14.29 15.60 11.71
CA ALA A 79 -14.79 16.59 12.67
C ALA A 79 -14.35 18.03 12.30
N GLY A 80 -13.13 18.18 11.76
CA GLY A 80 -12.58 19.48 11.38
C GLY A 80 -12.97 19.98 9.99
N LYS A 81 -13.88 19.35 9.29
CA LYS A 81 -14.22 19.62 7.88
C LYS A 81 -14.72 21.04 7.60
N ASN A 82 -15.46 21.64 8.52
CA ASN A 82 -15.92 23.04 8.53
C ASN A 82 -16.28 23.64 7.14
N GLY A 83 -17.13 22.94 6.36
CA GLY A 83 -17.54 23.37 5.03
C GLY A 83 -16.54 23.12 3.89
N ASN A 84 -15.29 22.73 4.20
CA ASN A 84 -14.31 22.36 3.19
C ASN A 84 -14.53 20.94 2.65
N SER A 85 -13.94 20.65 1.51
CA SER A 85 -14.03 19.32 0.89
C SER A 85 -13.08 18.36 1.56
N LEU A 86 -13.56 17.15 1.81
CA LEU A 86 -12.79 16.01 2.27
C LEU A 86 -12.90 14.89 1.21
N ILE A 87 -11.78 14.55 0.60
CA ILE A 87 -11.68 13.66 -0.54
C ILE A 87 -10.79 12.48 -0.19
N LEU A 88 -11.23 11.27 -0.49
CA LEU A 88 -10.42 10.07 -0.35
C LEU A 88 -9.99 9.60 -1.74
N TRP A 89 -8.67 9.41 -1.93
CA TRP A 89 -8.11 9.03 -3.23
C TRP A 89 -7.15 7.85 -3.11
N GLY A 90 -7.60 6.67 -3.48
CA GLY A 90 -6.76 5.48 -3.57
C GLY A 90 -6.24 4.91 -2.25
N ALA A 91 -6.82 5.33 -1.11
CA ALA A 91 -6.54 4.67 0.16
C ALA A 91 -7.32 3.36 0.28
N GLY A 92 -6.80 2.42 1.07
CA GLY A 92 -7.44 1.12 1.26
C GLY A 92 -7.16 0.51 2.63
N GLN A 93 -7.82 -0.60 2.88
CA GLN A 93 -7.71 -1.33 4.13
C GLN A 93 -6.32 -1.93 4.35
N GLN A 94 -5.95 -2.10 5.62
CA GLN A 94 -4.77 -2.81 6.04
C GLN A 94 -5.00 -3.48 7.39
N VAL A 95 -5.33 -4.76 7.38
CA VAL A 95 -5.44 -5.55 8.61
C VAL A 95 -4.24 -6.47 8.72
N TYR A 96 -3.57 -6.44 9.85
CA TYR A 96 -2.46 -7.34 10.16
C TYR A 96 -3.00 -8.63 10.76
N LYS A 97 -2.74 -9.77 10.10
CA LYS A 97 -3.02 -11.09 10.62
C LYS A 97 -1.74 -11.84 10.93
N ILE A 98 -1.00 -11.36 11.91
CA ILE A 98 0.07 -12.16 12.51
C ILE A 98 -0.50 -12.73 13.82
N LYS A 99 -1.28 -13.79 13.74
CA LYS A 99 -1.54 -14.62 14.90
C LYS A 99 -0.38 -15.60 15.03
N ASN A 100 0.29 -15.56 16.17
CA ASN A 100 1.31 -16.54 16.59
C ASN A 100 0.72 -17.92 16.93
N SER A 101 -0.51 -18.22 16.57
CA SER A 101 -1.17 -19.48 16.82
C SER A 101 -1.25 -20.26 15.51
N GLY A 102 -0.79 -21.51 15.54
CA GLY A 102 -0.79 -22.45 14.42
C GLY A 102 -2.18 -22.84 13.88
N ASP A 103 -3.13 -21.96 13.95
CA ASP A 103 -4.46 -22.13 13.40
C ASP A 103 -4.49 -21.58 11.98
N ASN A 104 -4.47 -22.50 11.02
CA ASN A 104 -4.49 -22.25 9.58
C ASN A 104 -5.82 -21.70 9.06
N SER A 105 -6.80 -21.42 9.90
CA SER A 105 -8.16 -21.02 9.53
C SER A 105 -8.38 -19.51 9.65
N SER A 106 -7.47 -18.68 9.20
CA SER A 106 -7.79 -17.25 9.12
C SER A 106 -8.49 -16.94 7.79
N SER A 107 -9.76 -17.23 7.73
CA SER A 107 -10.69 -16.83 6.67
C SER A 107 -11.05 -15.35 6.74
N TYR A 108 -10.06 -14.44 6.74
CA TYR A 108 -10.36 -13.04 6.53
C TYR A 108 -10.65 -12.83 5.05
N HIS A 109 -11.87 -12.48 4.72
CA HIS A 109 -12.25 -12.02 3.39
C HIS A 109 -12.15 -10.49 3.36
N GLY A 110 -11.65 -9.93 2.26
CA GLY A 110 -11.53 -8.48 2.12
C GLY A 110 -12.86 -7.72 2.31
N SER A 111 -13.99 -8.41 2.11
CA SER A 111 -15.35 -7.92 2.35
C SER A 111 -15.73 -7.76 3.83
N ASP A 112 -14.96 -8.33 4.76
CA ASP A 112 -15.30 -8.30 6.20
C ASP A 112 -14.82 -7.01 6.90
N PHE A 113 -14.15 -6.11 6.15
CA PHE A 113 -13.65 -4.86 6.69
C PHE A 113 -14.77 -3.81 6.73
N ASP A 114 -14.97 -3.19 7.90
CA ASP A 114 -15.92 -2.08 8.02
C ASP A 114 -15.29 -0.76 7.59
N TYR A 115 -15.69 -0.29 6.41
CA TYR A 115 -15.23 0.98 5.85
C TYR A 115 -15.95 2.19 6.43
N LYS A 116 -17.14 2.04 7.00
CA LYS A 116 -18.02 3.16 7.40
C LYS A 116 -17.35 4.17 8.32
N PRO A 117 -16.62 3.76 9.39
CA PRO A 117 -15.99 4.71 10.29
C PRO A 117 -14.94 5.62 9.62
N TYR A 118 -14.30 5.10 8.55
CA TYR A 118 -13.27 5.82 7.79
C TYR A 118 -13.86 6.74 6.72
N LEU A 119 -15.01 6.36 6.15
CA LEU A 119 -15.58 7.03 4.98
C LEU A 119 -16.68 8.05 5.31
N LYS A 120 -17.10 8.10 6.57
CA LYS A 120 -18.10 9.07 7.02
C LYS A 120 -17.67 10.50 6.65
N ASP A 121 -18.64 11.31 6.22
CA ASP A 121 -18.47 12.73 5.91
C ASP A 121 -17.50 13.09 4.76
N PHE A 122 -16.96 12.11 4.01
CA PHE A 122 -16.22 12.39 2.79
C PHE A 122 -17.17 12.86 1.66
N ASN A 123 -16.72 13.84 0.89
CA ASN A 123 -17.46 14.37 -0.26
C ASN A 123 -17.31 13.48 -1.50
N LEU A 124 -16.08 12.99 -1.72
CA LEU A 124 -15.74 12.06 -2.79
C LEU A 124 -14.89 10.92 -2.23
N MET A 125 -15.16 9.71 -2.68
CA MET A 125 -14.54 8.51 -2.15
C MET A 125 -14.10 7.57 -3.28
N GLY A 126 -12.82 7.59 -3.59
CA GLY A 126 -12.17 6.59 -4.43
C GLY A 126 -11.32 5.66 -3.57
N ILE A 127 -11.72 4.40 -3.40
CA ILE A 127 -10.95 3.44 -2.59
C ILE A 127 -10.12 2.51 -3.47
N ARG A 128 -8.96 2.10 -2.96
CA ARG A 128 -8.08 1.16 -3.66
C ARG A 128 -8.66 -0.26 -3.74
N ASP A 129 -9.47 -0.61 -2.77
CA ASP A 129 -9.98 -1.96 -2.59
C ASP A 129 -11.14 -2.23 -3.56
N TYR A 130 -10.98 -3.24 -4.41
CA TYR A 130 -11.94 -3.57 -5.46
C TYR A 130 -13.16 -4.28 -4.91
N ASN A 131 -14.34 -4.01 -5.51
CA ASN A 131 -15.62 -4.69 -5.24
C ASN A 131 -16.10 -4.57 -3.76
N GLN A 132 -15.92 -3.38 -3.16
CA GLN A 132 -16.34 -3.10 -1.78
C GLN A 132 -17.57 -2.18 -1.70
N GLY A 133 -18.30 -1.99 -2.80
CA GLY A 133 -19.49 -1.12 -2.85
C GLY A 133 -19.18 0.39 -2.94
N TYR A 134 -17.93 0.74 -3.19
CA TYR A 134 -17.44 2.11 -3.40
C TYR A 134 -16.75 2.23 -4.76
N ASP A 135 -16.53 3.45 -5.22
CA ASP A 135 -15.76 3.69 -6.43
C ASP A 135 -14.33 3.16 -6.27
N TRP A 136 -13.96 2.24 -7.16
CA TRP A 136 -12.62 1.73 -7.20
C TRP A 136 -11.67 2.73 -7.86
N VAL A 137 -10.68 3.18 -7.11
CA VAL A 137 -9.59 4.04 -7.59
C VAL A 137 -8.28 3.44 -7.07
N PRO A 138 -7.49 2.80 -7.94
CA PRO A 138 -6.26 2.12 -7.54
C PRO A 138 -5.19 3.11 -7.06
N CYS A 139 -4.09 2.57 -6.51
CA CYS A 139 -2.97 3.41 -6.10
C CYS A 139 -2.47 4.26 -7.27
N VAL A 140 -2.39 5.56 -7.06
CA VAL A 140 -2.06 6.56 -8.09
C VAL A 140 -0.65 6.43 -8.65
N SER A 141 0.23 5.64 -8.03
CA SER A 141 1.59 5.40 -8.55
C SER A 141 1.63 4.79 -9.96
N CYS A 142 0.52 4.26 -10.48
CA CYS A 142 0.39 3.85 -11.88
C CYS A 142 0.54 5.01 -12.88
N MET A 143 0.36 6.26 -12.43
CA MET A 143 0.50 7.45 -13.27
C MET A 143 1.95 7.80 -13.57
N ASP A 144 2.90 7.19 -12.85
CA ASP A 144 4.32 7.50 -13.05
C ASP A 144 4.82 7.07 -14.43
N LYS A 145 5.58 7.95 -15.06
CA LYS A 145 6.14 7.73 -16.40
C LYS A 145 7.15 6.58 -16.47
N VAL A 146 7.62 6.11 -15.33
CA VAL A 146 8.53 4.96 -15.27
C VAL A 146 7.90 3.71 -15.89
N PHE A 147 6.57 3.57 -15.84
CA PHE A 147 5.84 2.46 -16.46
C PHE A 147 5.70 2.56 -17.98
N ASP A 148 6.08 3.68 -18.60
CA ASP A 148 6.05 3.86 -20.07
C ASP A 148 7.34 3.35 -20.75
N LYS A 149 8.33 2.95 -19.95
CA LYS A 149 9.61 2.43 -20.46
C LYS A 149 9.48 0.97 -20.88
N ASP A 150 10.22 0.62 -21.91
CA ASP A 150 10.39 -0.78 -22.31
C ASP A 150 11.37 -1.50 -21.40
N TYR A 151 10.95 -2.63 -20.83
CA TYR A 151 11.76 -3.44 -19.93
C TYR A 151 11.91 -4.87 -20.45
N SER A 152 13.14 -5.34 -20.64
CA SER A 152 13.44 -6.72 -20.97
C SER A 152 13.44 -7.62 -19.73
N ILE A 153 12.93 -8.84 -19.87
CA ILE A 153 13.06 -9.90 -18.87
C ILE A 153 14.50 -10.42 -18.90
N GLN A 154 15.14 -10.49 -17.74
CA GLN A 154 16.52 -10.93 -17.55
C GLN A 154 16.59 -12.16 -16.64
N HIS A 155 15.56 -12.40 -15.83
CA HIS A 155 15.51 -13.46 -14.82
C HIS A 155 14.16 -14.16 -14.83
N ASP A 156 14.14 -15.46 -14.64
CA ASP A 156 12.89 -16.20 -14.45
C ASP A 156 12.15 -15.75 -13.19
N PHE A 157 12.93 -15.41 -12.14
CA PHE A 157 12.40 -14.97 -10.84
C PHE A 157 13.22 -13.85 -10.26
N VAL A 158 12.52 -12.90 -9.61
CA VAL A 158 13.11 -11.90 -8.71
C VAL A 158 12.34 -11.89 -7.38
N VAL A 159 13.04 -11.59 -6.29
CA VAL A 159 12.45 -11.53 -4.94
C VAL A 159 12.39 -10.09 -4.47
N PHE A 160 11.18 -9.56 -4.29
CA PHE A 160 10.96 -8.21 -3.76
C PHE A 160 10.25 -8.26 -2.42
N SER A 161 10.97 -8.09 -1.34
CA SER A 161 10.42 -8.22 0.01
C SER A 161 10.09 -6.88 0.64
N HIS A 162 9.04 -6.86 1.47
CA HIS A 162 8.84 -5.76 2.40
C HIS A 162 10.01 -5.70 3.41
N LYS A 163 10.45 -4.49 3.79
CA LYS A 163 11.61 -4.28 4.67
C LYS A 163 11.59 -5.11 5.96
N LYS A 164 10.41 -5.33 6.54
CA LYS A 164 10.22 -6.12 7.77
C LYS A 164 9.84 -7.58 7.52
N PHE A 165 9.16 -7.88 6.43
CA PHE A 165 8.61 -9.21 6.11
C PHE A 165 9.34 -9.78 4.91
N GLN A 166 10.39 -10.56 5.17
CA GLN A 166 11.32 -11.01 4.13
C GLN A 166 11.10 -12.48 3.76
N ILE A 167 11.04 -12.73 2.48
CA ILE A 167 10.90 -14.08 1.91
C ILE A 167 12.30 -14.73 1.93
N LYS A 168 12.40 -15.94 2.47
CA LYS A 168 13.66 -16.68 2.56
C LYS A 168 13.87 -17.56 1.30
N ILE A 169 14.16 -16.93 0.17
CA ILE A 169 14.57 -17.59 -1.08
C ILE A 169 15.82 -16.85 -1.56
N ASP A 170 16.99 -17.47 -1.42
CA ASP A 170 18.28 -16.80 -1.63
C ASP A 170 18.89 -17.04 -3.02
N SER A 171 18.27 -17.89 -3.83
CA SER A 171 18.79 -18.31 -5.15
C SER A 171 18.52 -17.32 -6.28
N PHE A 172 17.83 -16.22 -6.06
CA PHE A 172 17.44 -15.25 -7.08
C PHE A 172 17.84 -13.83 -6.68
N PRO A 173 17.95 -12.90 -7.65
CA PRO A 173 18.15 -11.48 -7.36
C PRO A 173 17.10 -10.97 -6.36
N ARG A 174 17.53 -10.13 -5.41
CA ARG A 174 16.69 -9.68 -4.29
C ARG A 174 16.78 -8.19 -4.11
N MET A 175 15.63 -7.59 -3.77
CA MET A 175 15.52 -6.20 -3.38
C MET A 175 14.43 -6.03 -2.31
N THR A 176 14.47 -4.94 -1.57
CA THR A 176 13.42 -4.55 -0.63
C THR A 176 12.84 -3.19 -1.00
N ASN A 177 11.73 -2.82 -0.39
CA ASN A 177 11.11 -1.50 -0.58
C ASN A 177 11.78 -0.38 0.26
N GLU A 178 13.00 -0.60 0.73
CA GLU A 178 13.72 0.30 1.61
C GLU A 178 14.76 1.10 0.82
N ASP A 179 14.77 2.42 1.04
CA ASP A 179 15.83 3.35 0.62
C ASP A 179 16.27 3.23 -0.86
N LYS A 180 15.32 3.09 -1.78
CA LYS A 180 15.64 2.96 -3.20
C LYS A 180 14.96 4.03 -4.04
N ASN A 181 15.59 4.38 -5.12
CA ASN A 181 15.00 5.15 -6.19
C ASN A 181 13.83 4.36 -6.79
N PHE A 182 12.71 5.03 -7.09
CA PHE A 182 11.52 4.37 -7.64
C PHE A 182 11.81 3.70 -8.98
N GLU A 183 12.57 4.34 -9.85
CA GLU A 183 12.97 3.78 -11.14
C GLU A 183 13.82 2.52 -10.99
N GLU A 184 14.74 2.47 -10.02
CA GLU A 184 15.53 1.27 -9.73
C GLU A 184 14.65 0.10 -9.28
N ILE A 185 13.64 0.37 -8.46
CA ILE A 185 12.69 -0.66 -8.00
C ILE A 185 11.86 -1.18 -9.18
N ILE A 186 11.33 -0.28 -10.01
CA ILE A 186 10.51 -0.70 -11.16
C ILE A 186 11.37 -1.47 -12.17
N SER A 187 12.58 -1.01 -12.46
CA SER A 187 13.53 -1.73 -13.33
C SER A 187 13.87 -3.13 -12.80
N PHE A 188 14.09 -3.23 -11.48
CA PHE A 188 14.33 -4.52 -10.83
C PHE A 188 13.12 -5.45 -10.95
N LEU A 189 11.92 -4.98 -10.63
CA LEU A 189 10.69 -5.76 -10.76
C LEU A 189 10.46 -6.21 -12.20
N ALA A 190 10.67 -5.30 -13.15
CA ALA A 190 10.49 -5.54 -14.57
C ALA A 190 11.50 -6.55 -15.14
N SER A 191 12.67 -6.71 -14.54
CA SER A 191 13.69 -7.67 -14.96
C SER A 191 13.29 -9.13 -14.72
N GLY A 192 12.31 -9.40 -13.85
CA GLY A 192 11.82 -10.75 -13.58
C GLY A 192 10.61 -11.14 -14.43
N GLU A 193 10.54 -12.37 -14.93
CA GLU A 193 9.32 -12.92 -15.52
C GLU A 193 8.25 -13.10 -14.43
N THR A 194 8.66 -13.65 -13.29
CA THR A 194 7.79 -13.84 -12.12
C THR A 194 8.39 -13.16 -10.89
N ILE A 195 7.57 -12.36 -10.23
CA ILE A 195 7.94 -11.63 -9.01
C ILE A 195 7.44 -12.40 -7.78
N LEU A 196 8.35 -12.73 -6.87
CA LEU A 196 8.05 -13.30 -5.56
C LEU A 196 8.06 -12.16 -4.55
N THR A 197 6.91 -11.80 -3.97
CA THR A 197 6.85 -10.59 -3.16
C THR A 197 6.01 -10.71 -1.90
N SER A 198 6.48 -10.09 -0.81
CA SER A 198 5.70 -9.82 0.40
C SER A 198 5.24 -8.36 0.49
N SER A 199 5.67 -7.50 -0.44
CA SER A 199 5.25 -6.11 -0.50
C SER A 199 3.98 -5.96 -1.33
N PHE A 200 2.98 -5.24 -0.80
CA PHE A 200 1.79 -4.88 -1.57
C PHE A 200 2.15 -4.13 -2.86
N HIS A 201 3.02 -3.12 -2.75
CA HIS A 201 3.45 -2.36 -3.93
C HIS A 201 4.27 -3.22 -4.90
N GLY A 202 5.06 -4.19 -4.39
CA GLY A 202 5.73 -5.15 -5.26
C GLY A 202 4.75 -6.00 -6.06
N ALA A 203 3.62 -6.40 -5.47
CA ALA A 203 2.57 -7.10 -6.19
C ALA A 203 1.85 -6.17 -7.18
N TYR A 204 1.44 -5.00 -6.74
CA TYR A 204 0.74 -4.02 -7.57
C TYR A 204 1.58 -3.57 -8.78
N TRP A 205 2.81 -3.14 -8.56
CA TRP A 205 3.70 -2.71 -9.64
C TRP A 205 4.09 -3.85 -10.59
N GLY A 206 4.30 -5.05 -10.04
CA GLY A 206 4.54 -6.24 -10.86
C GLY A 206 3.37 -6.54 -11.79
N THR A 207 2.14 -6.37 -11.30
CA THR A 207 0.92 -6.51 -12.11
C THR A 207 0.86 -5.43 -13.20
N LEU A 208 1.14 -4.15 -12.87
CA LEU A 208 1.18 -3.05 -13.85
C LEU A 208 2.23 -3.26 -14.96
N LEU A 209 3.34 -3.92 -14.63
CA LEU A 209 4.39 -4.30 -15.58
C LEU A 209 4.03 -5.54 -16.43
N GLY A 210 2.82 -6.10 -16.27
CA GLY A 210 2.42 -7.33 -16.95
C GLY A 210 3.20 -8.57 -16.53
N ARG A 211 3.85 -8.54 -15.35
CA ARG A 211 4.62 -9.67 -14.82
C ARG A 211 3.72 -10.63 -14.04
N LYS A 212 4.09 -11.89 -13.99
CA LYS A 212 3.47 -12.86 -13.07
C LYS A 212 3.87 -12.56 -11.63
N VAL A 213 2.96 -12.73 -10.69
CA VAL A 213 3.22 -12.44 -9.28
C VAL A 213 2.79 -13.59 -8.39
N LEU A 214 3.70 -14.03 -7.50
CA LEU A 214 3.38 -14.87 -6.35
C LEU A 214 3.60 -14.06 -5.08
N ALA A 215 2.52 -13.75 -4.39
CA ALA A 215 2.53 -12.96 -3.17
C ALA A 215 2.67 -13.83 -1.92
N PHE A 216 3.41 -13.31 -0.93
CA PHE A 216 3.54 -13.84 0.43
C PHE A 216 2.94 -12.82 1.40
N PRO A 217 1.60 -12.75 1.53
CA PRO A 217 0.92 -11.70 2.25
C PRO A 217 1.16 -11.76 3.77
N PHE A 218 1.31 -10.60 4.39
CA PHE A 218 1.30 -10.41 5.85
C PHE A 218 0.17 -9.48 6.31
N THR A 219 -0.59 -8.93 5.37
CA THR A 219 -1.77 -8.09 5.61
C THR A 219 -2.87 -8.43 4.62
N SER A 220 -4.09 -7.94 4.91
CA SER A 220 -5.26 -8.13 4.05
C SER A 220 -5.23 -7.40 2.71
N LYS A 221 -4.30 -6.46 2.49
CA LYS A 221 -4.22 -5.63 1.27
C LYS A 221 -4.23 -6.40 -0.06
N PHE A 222 -3.70 -7.62 -0.05
CA PHE A 222 -3.61 -8.45 -1.24
C PHE A 222 -4.95 -9.06 -1.67
N LEU A 223 -5.92 -9.13 -0.74
CA LEU A 223 -7.22 -9.77 -0.97
C LEU A 223 -8.19 -8.90 -1.79
N THR A 224 -7.91 -7.60 -1.90
CA THR A 224 -8.79 -6.62 -2.52
C THR A 224 -8.23 -6.04 -3.82
N LEU A 225 -7.18 -6.66 -4.37
CA LEU A 225 -6.66 -6.30 -5.68
C LEU A 225 -7.68 -6.64 -6.76
N LYS A 226 -7.96 -5.72 -7.70
CA LYS A 226 -8.83 -5.97 -8.85
C LYS A 226 -8.24 -7.05 -9.77
N HIS A 227 -6.93 -7.01 -9.98
CA HIS A 227 -6.17 -8.02 -10.69
C HIS A 227 -5.53 -8.95 -9.63
N PRO A 228 -6.20 -10.05 -9.27
CA PRO A 228 -5.79 -10.86 -8.13
C PRO A 228 -4.48 -11.60 -8.44
N VAL A 229 -3.52 -11.45 -7.57
CA VAL A 229 -2.24 -12.17 -7.66
C VAL A 229 -2.34 -13.53 -6.97
N ALA A 230 -1.57 -14.52 -7.45
CA ALA A 230 -1.45 -15.80 -6.76
C ALA A 230 -0.85 -15.57 -5.36
N MET A 231 -1.39 -16.25 -4.36
CA MET A 231 -0.92 -16.15 -2.98
C MET A 231 -0.36 -17.47 -2.51
N TYR A 232 0.82 -17.43 -1.87
CA TYR A 232 1.40 -18.59 -1.20
C TYR A 232 0.60 -18.88 0.08
N PRO A 233 0.02 -20.08 0.24
CA PRO A 233 -0.90 -20.37 1.35
C PRO A 233 -0.20 -20.72 2.66
N GLY A 234 1.00 -21.30 2.60
CA GLY A 234 1.75 -21.80 3.76
C GLY A 234 2.54 -20.72 4.49
N ILE A 235 1.94 -19.57 4.78
CA ILE A 235 2.66 -18.43 5.33
C ILE A 235 2.80 -18.54 6.84
N HIS A 236 4.05 -18.68 7.29
CA HIS A 236 4.43 -18.59 8.69
C HIS A 236 5.55 -17.57 8.84
N TRP A 237 5.20 -16.39 9.33
CA TRP A 237 6.17 -15.35 9.63
C TRP A 237 6.80 -15.58 10.99
N LYS A 238 8.12 -15.82 11.04
CA LYS A 238 8.89 -16.05 12.26
C LYS A 238 9.93 -14.95 12.46
N GLN A 239 10.07 -14.47 13.68
CA GLN A 239 11.16 -13.58 14.03
C GLN A 239 12.48 -14.37 14.05
N PRO A 240 13.56 -13.85 13.42
CA PRO A 240 14.88 -14.47 13.53
C PRO A 240 15.31 -14.51 14.98
N LYS A 241 15.82 -15.66 15.41
CA LYS A 241 16.29 -15.89 16.76
C LYS A 241 17.82 -15.95 16.74
N ARG A 242 18.45 -15.11 17.53
CA ARG A 242 19.89 -15.21 17.82
C ARG A 242 20.08 -15.94 19.13
N GLU A 243 20.79 -17.05 19.09
CA GLU A 243 21.11 -17.86 20.27
C GLU A 243 22.63 -17.99 20.40
N ILE A 244 23.14 -17.85 21.63
CA ILE A 244 24.50 -18.26 22.00
C ILE A 244 24.33 -19.50 22.86
N GLN A 245 24.83 -20.63 22.36
CA GLN A 245 24.83 -21.89 23.07
C GLN A 245 26.27 -22.28 23.45
N ILE A 246 26.49 -22.68 24.69
CA ILE A 246 27.76 -23.24 25.16
C ILE A 246 27.44 -24.58 25.84
N LEU A 247 28.10 -25.64 25.39
CA LEU A 247 27.94 -27.02 25.93
C LEU A 247 26.44 -27.45 25.91
N GLY A 248 25.69 -27.13 24.87
CA GLY A 248 24.28 -27.49 24.74
C GLY A 248 23.32 -26.68 25.63
N LYS A 249 23.78 -25.70 26.35
CA LYS A 249 22.94 -24.78 27.14
C LYS A 249 22.84 -23.43 26.45
N THR A 250 21.62 -22.94 26.28
CA THR A 250 21.36 -21.58 25.75
C THR A 250 21.69 -20.56 26.83
N LEU A 251 22.76 -19.78 26.63
CA LEU A 251 23.18 -18.72 27.56
C LEU A 251 22.52 -17.39 27.24
N TYR A 252 22.19 -17.15 25.98
CA TYR A 252 21.58 -15.91 25.51
C TYR A 252 20.64 -16.19 24.37
N GLN A 253 19.49 -15.59 24.43
CA GLN A 253 18.48 -15.67 23.38
C GLN A 253 17.87 -14.28 23.15
N ARG A 254 17.90 -13.79 21.93
CA ARG A 254 17.24 -12.54 21.52
C ARG A 254 16.51 -12.73 20.20
N PHE A 255 15.28 -12.26 20.14
CA PHE A 255 14.56 -12.14 18.88
C PHE A 255 14.91 -10.82 18.20
N ASP A 256 15.08 -10.85 16.88
CA ASP A 256 15.17 -9.64 16.09
C ASP A 256 13.74 -9.19 15.77
N GLU A 257 13.21 -8.25 16.57
CA GLU A 257 11.87 -7.71 16.43
C GLU A 257 11.71 -6.82 15.17
N SER A 258 12.82 -6.44 14.54
CA SER A 258 12.81 -5.60 13.34
C SER A 258 12.44 -6.35 12.08
N LYS A 259 12.55 -7.68 12.06
CA LYS A 259 12.38 -8.54 10.88
C LYS A 259 11.55 -9.78 11.15
N PHE A 260 10.82 -10.20 10.14
CA PHE A 260 10.12 -11.48 10.08
C PHE A 260 10.55 -12.22 8.82
N LEU A 261 10.76 -13.52 8.93
CA LEU A 261 11.14 -14.39 7.82
C LEU A 261 10.01 -15.38 7.54
N CYS A 262 9.69 -15.58 6.27
CA CYS A 262 8.78 -16.62 5.81
C CYS A 262 9.57 -17.80 5.23
N GLY A 263 9.34 -19.02 5.73
CA GLY A 263 9.74 -20.25 5.07
C GLY A 263 8.93 -20.44 3.79
N THR A 264 9.53 -21.11 2.79
CA THR A 264 8.97 -21.12 1.43
C THR A 264 9.01 -22.53 0.83
N ASP A 265 8.62 -23.53 1.61
CA ASP A 265 8.59 -24.92 1.14
C ASP A 265 7.57 -25.05 -0.01
N ASN A 266 7.98 -25.74 -1.09
CA ASN A 266 7.13 -26.03 -2.26
C ASN A 266 6.47 -24.81 -2.96
N TRP A 267 7.02 -23.59 -2.82
CA TRP A 267 6.45 -22.40 -3.44
C TRP A 267 6.26 -22.53 -4.95
N ARG A 268 7.11 -23.31 -5.64
CA ARG A 268 7.02 -23.52 -7.09
C ARG A 268 5.72 -24.20 -7.52
N SER A 269 5.10 -25.00 -6.68
CA SER A 269 3.82 -25.65 -6.99
C SER A 269 2.67 -24.64 -7.15
N HIS A 270 2.82 -23.41 -6.65
CA HIS A 270 1.83 -22.34 -6.73
C HIS A 270 1.99 -21.44 -7.95
N LEU A 271 3.09 -21.58 -8.71
CA LEU A 271 3.36 -20.80 -9.93
C LEU A 271 2.29 -21.00 -11.00
N LYS A 272 1.68 -22.18 -11.08
CA LYS A 272 0.59 -22.46 -12.00
C LYS A 272 -0.63 -21.55 -11.87
N ASN A 273 -0.76 -20.88 -10.71
CA ASN A 273 -1.86 -19.94 -10.41
C ASN A 273 -1.47 -18.48 -10.73
N CYS A 274 -0.19 -18.22 -11.08
CA CYS A 274 0.27 -16.89 -11.41
C CYS A 274 -0.21 -16.51 -12.81
N GLN A 275 -0.84 -15.35 -12.91
CA GLN A 275 -1.33 -14.77 -14.16
C GLN A 275 -0.68 -13.40 -14.38
N SER A 276 -0.65 -12.97 -15.62
CA SER A 276 -0.28 -11.61 -16.01
C SER A 276 -1.54 -10.87 -16.47
N TYR A 277 -1.55 -9.55 -16.29
CA TYR A 277 -2.69 -8.68 -16.61
C TYR A 277 -2.20 -7.48 -17.44
N PRO A 278 -2.01 -7.64 -18.76
CA PRO A 278 -1.48 -6.58 -19.61
C PRO A 278 -2.39 -5.34 -19.66
N GLU A 279 -3.68 -5.52 -19.40
CA GLU A 279 -4.69 -4.46 -19.33
C GLU A 279 -4.62 -3.62 -18.04
N SER A 280 -3.88 -4.07 -17.03
CA SER A 280 -3.93 -3.48 -15.68
C SER A 280 -3.44 -2.04 -15.62
N LEU A 281 -2.36 -1.71 -16.34
CA LEU A 281 -1.80 -0.34 -16.33
C LEU A 281 -2.75 0.68 -16.98
N PRO A 282 -3.23 0.50 -18.23
CA PRO A 282 -4.17 1.44 -18.83
C PRO A 282 -5.45 1.57 -18.00
N GLU A 283 -6.01 0.48 -17.51
CA GLU A 283 -7.21 0.52 -16.68
C GLU A 283 -7.02 1.29 -15.36
N CYS A 284 -5.90 1.08 -14.67
CA CYS A 284 -5.58 1.83 -13.45
C CYS A 284 -5.40 3.33 -13.73
N ARG A 285 -4.79 3.70 -14.85
CA ARG A 285 -4.64 5.10 -15.27
C ARG A 285 -5.98 5.73 -15.62
N ASP A 286 -6.82 5.04 -16.35
CA ASP A 286 -8.16 5.53 -16.74
C ASP A 286 -9.01 5.81 -15.48
N ARG A 287 -8.94 4.95 -14.48
CA ARG A 287 -9.68 5.15 -13.21
C ARG A 287 -9.16 6.34 -12.42
N ASN A 288 -7.85 6.58 -12.37
CA ASN A 288 -7.29 7.76 -11.72
C ASN A 288 -7.62 9.05 -12.49
N ASN A 289 -7.55 9.05 -13.82
CA ASN A 289 -7.93 10.19 -14.66
C ASN A 289 -9.43 10.52 -14.52
N TRP A 290 -10.29 9.51 -14.52
CA TRP A 290 -11.70 9.69 -14.25
C TRP A 290 -11.96 10.32 -12.88
N PHE A 291 -11.28 9.84 -11.84
CA PHE A 291 -11.46 10.36 -10.49
C PHE A 291 -10.93 11.78 -10.33
N ASP A 292 -9.83 12.12 -11.01
CA ASP A 292 -9.33 13.49 -11.10
C ASP A 292 -10.40 14.45 -11.63
N GLN A 293 -11.05 14.07 -12.71
CA GLN A 293 -12.15 14.87 -13.28
C GLN A 293 -13.31 15.05 -12.27
N GLN A 294 -13.66 14.01 -11.50
CA GLN A 294 -14.67 14.13 -10.44
C GLN A 294 -14.23 15.11 -9.34
N VAL A 295 -12.96 15.04 -8.93
CA VAL A 295 -12.38 15.93 -7.93
C VAL A 295 -12.38 17.38 -8.42
N MET A 296 -11.92 17.63 -9.64
CA MET A 296 -11.87 18.98 -10.22
C MET A 296 -13.28 19.56 -10.40
N ASN A 297 -14.25 18.79 -10.86
CA ASN A 297 -15.64 19.19 -10.96
C ASN A 297 -16.20 19.57 -9.58
N HIS A 298 -15.96 18.76 -8.56
CA HIS A 298 -16.41 19.04 -7.20
C HIS A 298 -15.77 20.33 -6.66
N LEU A 299 -14.46 20.47 -6.76
CA LEU A 299 -13.72 21.64 -6.28
C LEU A 299 -14.12 22.95 -6.97
N SER A 300 -14.63 22.89 -8.20
CA SER A 300 -15.12 24.05 -8.92
C SER A 300 -16.48 24.58 -8.42
N THR A 301 -17.20 23.78 -7.63
CA THR A 301 -18.55 24.10 -7.12
C THR A 301 -18.54 24.60 -5.65
N VAL A 302 -17.39 24.58 -4.97
CA VAL A 302 -17.25 24.90 -3.54
C VAL A 302 -16.38 26.13 -3.24
#